data_911083fe3c1bd62af24cb4000663d32a
#
_entry.id   911083fe3c1bd62af24cb4000663d32a
#
_cell.length_a   1.000
_cell.length_b   1.000
_cell.length_c   1.000
_cell.angle_alpha   90.00
_cell.angle_beta   90.00
_cell.angle_gamma   90.00
#
_symmetry.space_group_name_H-M   'P 1'
#
loop_
_entity.id
_entity.type
_entity.pdbx_description
1 polymer ?
#
loop_
_entity_poly.entity_id
_entity_poly.type
_entity_poly.pdbx_seq_one_letter_code
_entity_poly.pdbx_strand_id
1 'polypeptide(L)'
;RLSGPELAGALADGIRAAGANVVDLGMVVTPMTYFAATHLGTGCSVMVTGSHNPPDYNGLKMVVAGNTLSGDDIQALRARIEEGRVATGAGSYRTHDIGPAYIERIVGDVKLARPMKIAVDCGNGVAGAFAPTLFRRMGCEVVELFCDVDGNFPNHHPDPSQPKNLVDLKRRLEQGDCELGLAFDGDGDRLGVVTPGGNVIFPDRQ
;
A
#
# COMPACT_ATOMS: atom_id res chain seq x y z
N ARG A 1 0.25 -4.93 9.17
CA ARG A 1 0.85 -6.01 9.97
C ARG A 1 0.56 -5.83 11.45
N LEU A 2 0.50 -6.92 12.23
CA LEU A 2 0.20 -6.86 13.66
C LEU A 2 1.25 -6.05 14.45
N SER A 3 2.53 -6.15 14.09
CA SER A 3 3.63 -5.37 14.68
C SER A 3 3.75 -3.94 14.10
N GLY A 4 2.92 -3.57 13.12
CA GLY A 4 2.99 -2.26 12.45
C GLY A 4 2.91 -1.08 13.40
N PRO A 5 1.91 -0.99 14.29
CA PRO A 5 1.76 0.16 15.19
C PRO A 5 2.95 0.34 16.14
N GLU A 6 3.49 -0.75 16.71
CA GLU A 6 4.66 -0.72 17.59
C GLU A 6 5.89 -0.20 16.86
N LEU A 7 6.19 -0.77 15.68
CA LEU A 7 7.35 -0.38 14.88
C LEU A 7 7.24 1.06 14.36
N ALA A 8 6.04 1.48 13.91
CA ALA A 8 5.81 2.84 13.46
C ALA A 8 5.96 3.85 14.60
N GLY A 9 5.47 3.54 15.81
CA GLY A 9 5.65 4.36 16.99
C GLY A 9 7.12 4.53 17.37
N ALA A 10 7.86 3.42 17.46
CA ALA A 10 9.29 3.45 17.78
C ALA A 10 10.11 4.22 16.71
N LEU A 11 9.76 4.05 15.43
CA LEU A 11 10.37 4.79 14.33
C LEU A 11 10.10 6.30 14.46
N ALA A 12 8.85 6.69 14.71
CA ALA A 12 8.47 8.08 14.86
C ALA A 12 9.21 8.75 16.03
N ASP A 13 9.34 8.06 17.16
CA ASP A 13 10.07 8.55 18.32
C ASP A 13 11.55 8.72 18.03
N GLY A 14 12.18 7.75 17.35
CA GLY A 14 13.58 7.83 16.93
C GLY A 14 13.85 8.99 15.97
N ILE A 15 12.98 9.20 14.96
CA ILE A 15 13.10 10.32 14.02
C ILE A 15 12.98 11.66 14.75
N ARG A 16 12.05 11.80 15.67
CA ARG A 16 11.88 13.02 16.49
C ARG A 16 13.07 13.28 17.40
N ALA A 17 13.58 12.23 18.06
CA ALA A 17 14.76 12.33 18.91
C ALA A 17 16.03 12.73 18.13
N ALA A 18 16.07 12.45 16.83
CA ALA A 18 17.12 12.91 15.91
C ALA A 18 16.89 14.37 15.43
N GLY A 19 15.79 15.03 15.80
CA GLY A 19 15.48 16.42 15.45
C GLY A 19 14.65 16.60 14.19
N ALA A 20 14.19 15.53 13.53
CA ALA A 20 13.34 15.62 12.36
C ALA A 20 11.85 15.59 12.73
N ASN A 21 11.02 16.32 11.96
CA ASN A 21 9.58 16.33 12.17
C ASN A 21 8.94 15.09 11.53
N VAL A 22 7.91 14.54 12.18
CA VAL A 22 7.13 13.41 11.71
C VAL A 22 5.73 13.85 11.32
N VAL A 23 5.31 13.44 10.13
CA VAL A 23 3.91 13.48 9.69
C VAL A 23 3.43 12.04 9.56
N ASP A 24 2.63 11.59 10.50
CA ASP A 24 2.07 10.25 10.50
C ASP A 24 0.79 10.21 9.67
N LEU A 25 0.78 9.35 8.67
CA LEU A 25 -0.36 9.17 7.75
C LEU A 25 -1.36 8.11 8.25
N GLY A 26 -1.06 7.46 9.38
CA GLY A 26 -1.82 6.31 9.82
C GLY A 26 -1.64 5.09 8.91
N MET A 27 -2.70 4.29 8.80
CA MET A 27 -2.70 3.09 7.96
C MET A 27 -3.07 3.46 6.52
N VAL A 28 -2.10 3.37 5.60
CA VAL A 28 -2.23 3.73 4.19
C VAL A 28 -1.63 2.66 3.28
N VAL A 29 -1.94 2.67 1.99
CA VAL A 29 -1.23 1.85 1.00
C VAL A 29 0.15 2.45 0.70
N THR A 30 1.12 1.61 0.33
CA THR A 30 2.50 2.03 0.04
C THR A 30 2.59 3.20 -0.96
N PRO A 31 1.85 3.22 -2.09
CA PRO A 31 1.86 4.36 -3.02
C PRO A 31 1.46 5.70 -2.39
N MET A 32 0.63 5.70 -1.35
CA MET A 32 0.26 6.94 -0.65
C MET A 32 1.43 7.56 0.11
N THR A 33 2.40 6.77 0.59
CA THR A 33 3.59 7.34 1.26
C THR A 33 4.48 8.07 0.26
N TYR A 34 4.61 7.55 -0.96
CA TYR A 34 5.37 8.21 -2.03
C TYR A 34 4.67 9.48 -2.52
N PHE A 35 3.35 9.42 -2.69
CA PHE A 35 2.54 10.58 -3.02
C PHE A 35 2.67 11.66 -1.93
N ALA A 36 2.56 11.29 -0.65
CA ALA A 36 2.66 12.22 0.46
C ALA A 36 4.03 12.90 0.54
N ALA A 37 5.13 12.16 0.29
CA ALA A 37 6.47 12.73 0.28
C ALA A 37 6.61 13.90 -0.70
N THR A 38 5.96 13.78 -1.87
CA THR A 38 5.93 14.84 -2.89
C THR A 38 4.87 15.90 -2.56
N HIS A 39 3.65 15.49 -2.24
CA HIS A 39 2.51 16.39 -2.01
C HIS A 39 2.71 17.31 -0.81
N LEU A 40 3.32 16.82 0.26
CA LEU A 40 3.62 17.58 1.47
C LEU A 40 5.00 18.25 1.44
N GLY A 41 5.76 18.08 0.35
CA GLY A 41 7.08 18.69 0.18
C GLY A 41 8.15 18.17 1.15
N THR A 42 7.97 16.97 1.75
CA THR A 42 8.95 16.42 2.68
C THR A 42 10.15 15.79 1.98
N GLY A 43 9.97 15.28 0.76
CA GLY A 43 10.98 14.55 0.00
C GLY A 43 11.43 13.24 0.66
N CYS A 44 10.86 12.89 1.81
CA CYS A 44 11.20 11.71 2.59
C CYS A 44 9.94 10.98 3.01
N SER A 45 9.99 9.64 3.01
CA SER A 45 8.93 8.80 3.58
C SER A 45 9.49 7.46 4.06
N VAL A 46 8.83 6.89 5.05
CA VAL A 46 9.10 5.51 5.49
C VAL A 46 7.75 4.79 5.60
N MET A 47 7.63 3.68 4.88
CA MET A 47 6.48 2.77 4.98
C MET A 47 6.86 1.57 5.83
N VAL A 48 6.11 1.33 6.90
CA VAL A 48 6.25 0.12 7.73
C VAL A 48 5.33 -0.95 7.17
N THR A 49 5.89 -1.95 6.51
CA THR A 49 5.11 -2.98 5.80
C THR A 49 5.84 -4.30 5.66
N GLY A 50 5.10 -5.40 5.73
CA GLY A 50 5.55 -6.73 5.33
C GLY A 50 5.16 -7.07 3.88
N SER A 51 4.52 -6.14 3.13
CA SER A 51 3.99 -6.38 1.78
C SER A 51 3.20 -7.69 1.71
N HIS A 52 3.55 -8.59 0.80
CA HIS A 52 2.96 -9.91 0.61
C HIS A 52 3.62 -11.03 1.46
N ASN A 53 4.53 -10.70 2.39
CA ASN A 53 5.12 -11.70 3.30
C ASN A 53 4.09 -12.25 4.31
N PRO A 54 4.37 -13.34 5.02
CA PRO A 54 3.52 -13.85 6.11
C PRO A 54 3.19 -12.79 7.18
N PRO A 55 2.10 -12.96 7.97
CA PRO A 55 1.62 -11.94 8.91
C PRO A 55 2.63 -11.51 9.99
N ASP A 56 3.55 -12.39 10.36
CA ASP A 56 4.61 -12.18 11.35
C ASP A 56 5.84 -11.43 10.81
N TYR A 57 5.90 -11.20 9.49
CA TYR A 57 6.95 -10.41 8.85
C TYR A 57 6.58 -8.92 8.81
N ASN A 58 7.61 -8.08 8.97
CA ASN A 58 7.49 -6.64 8.75
C ASN A 58 8.80 -6.09 8.19
N GLY A 59 8.78 -4.84 7.71
CA GLY A 59 9.96 -4.20 7.15
C GLY A 59 9.74 -2.70 6.93
N LEU A 60 10.71 -2.06 6.33
CA LEU A 60 10.71 -0.62 6.07
C LEU A 60 11.04 -0.38 4.60
N LYS A 61 10.16 0.32 3.87
CA LYS A 61 10.46 0.90 2.55
C LYS A 61 10.76 2.37 2.77
N MET A 62 11.95 2.82 2.39
CA MET A 62 12.46 4.15 2.73
C MET A 62 12.75 4.98 1.49
N VAL A 63 12.27 6.21 1.48
CA VAL A 63 12.65 7.25 0.51
C VAL A 63 13.32 8.38 1.29
N VAL A 64 14.50 8.79 0.90
CA VAL A 64 15.25 9.89 1.51
C VAL A 64 15.70 10.86 0.42
N ALA A 65 15.33 12.12 0.56
CA ALA A 65 15.62 13.18 -0.42
C ALA A 65 15.22 12.78 -1.86
N GLY A 66 14.06 12.12 -2.02
CA GLY A 66 13.53 11.65 -3.30
C GLY A 66 14.14 10.34 -3.83
N ASN A 67 15.13 9.75 -3.14
CA ASN A 67 15.75 8.50 -3.56
C ASN A 67 15.27 7.33 -2.71
N THR A 68 14.85 6.25 -3.34
CA THR A 68 14.51 4.98 -2.65
C THR A 68 15.81 4.30 -2.22
N LEU A 69 15.95 4.05 -0.92
CA LEU A 69 17.14 3.38 -0.39
C LEU A 69 17.15 1.90 -0.76
N SER A 70 18.29 1.41 -1.23
CA SER A 70 18.48 -0.02 -1.57
C SER A 70 19.96 -0.41 -1.41
N GLY A 71 20.24 -1.72 -1.38
CA GLY A 71 21.60 -2.26 -1.41
C GLY A 71 22.55 -1.56 -0.44
N ASP A 72 23.55 -0.89 -0.97
CA ASP A 72 24.64 -0.25 -0.19
C ASP A 72 24.13 0.90 0.69
N ASP A 73 23.07 1.60 0.30
CA ASP A 73 22.47 2.66 1.13
C ASP A 73 21.92 2.09 2.45
N ILE A 74 21.27 0.92 2.37
CA ILE A 74 20.77 0.20 3.56
C ILE A 74 21.92 -0.26 4.44
N GLN A 75 23.02 -0.77 3.85
CA GLN A 75 24.20 -1.18 4.60
C GLN A 75 24.91 0.02 5.24
N ALA A 76 24.97 1.16 4.57
CA ALA A 76 25.52 2.40 5.13
C ALA A 76 24.68 2.90 6.31
N LEU A 77 23.34 2.80 6.23
CA LEU A 77 22.45 3.13 7.34
C LEU A 77 22.67 2.20 8.54
N ARG A 78 22.82 0.90 8.30
CA ARG A 78 23.14 -0.09 9.32
C ARG A 78 24.47 0.24 10.04
N ALA A 79 25.54 0.46 9.28
CA ALA A 79 26.85 0.81 9.84
C ALA A 79 26.76 2.09 10.70
N ARG A 80 26.02 3.09 10.24
CA ARG A 80 25.79 4.33 11.00
C ARG A 80 25.10 4.10 12.34
N ILE A 81 24.15 3.17 12.40
CA ILE A 81 23.45 2.78 13.62
C ILE A 81 24.39 2.02 14.56
N GLU A 82 25.13 1.04 14.05
CA GLU A 82 26.10 0.23 14.81
C GLU A 82 27.23 1.07 15.43
N GLU A 83 27.67 2.12 14.74
CA GLU A 83 28.67 3.08 15.21
C GLU A 83 28.11 4.17 16.14
N GLY A 84 26.80 4.19 16.39
CA GLY A 84 26.13 5.21 17.21
C GLY A 84 26.18 6.63 16.61
N ARG A 85 26.43 6.75 15.30
CA ARG A 85 26.46 8.05 14.58
C ARG A 85 25.05 8.56 14.28
N VAL A 86 24.31 8.88 15.33
CA VAL A 86 22.95 9.41 15.28
C VAL A 86 22.91 10.88 15.70
N ALA A 87 22.09 11.66 15.02
CA ALA A 87 21.82 13.04 15.44
C ALA A 87 20.94 13.05 16.71
N THR A 88 21.00 14.16 17.44
CA THR A 88 20.11 14.42 18.57
C THR A 88 19.37 15.73 18.38
N GLY A 89 18.11 15.79 18.77
CA GLY A 89 17.28 16.99 18.61
C GLY A 89 15.88 16.79 19.14
N ALA A 90 14.97 17.70 18.79
CA ALA A 90 13.57 17.68 19.22
C ALA A 90 12.67 17.98 18.01
N GLY A 91 12.25 16.93 17.32
CA GLY A 91 11.28 17.04 16.23
C GLY A 91 9.83 17.06 16.71
N SER A 92 8.95 17.62 15.91
CA SER A 92 7.50 17.61 16.15
C SER A 92 6.85 16.33 15.62
N TYR A 93 5.61 16.09 16.06
CA TYR A 93 4.75 15.01 15.55
C TYR A 93 3.37 15.56 15.24
N ARG A 94 2.83 15.19 14.11
CA ARG A 94 1.42 15.43 13.76
C ARG A 94 0.88 14.31 12.91
N THR A 95 -0.42 14.09 12.95
CA THR A 95 -1.13 13.21 12.03
C THR A 95 -1.62 13.98 10.80
N HIS A 96 -1.82 13.27 9.67
CA HIS A 96 -2.38 13.85 8.46
C HIS A 96 -3.10 12.78 7.64
N ASP A 97 -4.38 13.00 7.35
CA ASP A 97 -5.13 12.14 6.43
C ASP A 97 -4.82 12.53 4.98
N ILE A 98 -4.04 11.72 4.30
CA ILE A 98 -3.65 11.91 2.89
C ILE A 98 -4.65 11.28 1.92
N GLY A 99 -5.56 10.41 2.40
CA GLY A 99 -6.49 9.65 1.58
C GLY A 99 -7.31 10.48 0.61
N PRO A 100 -8.00 11.54 1.07
CA PRO A 100 -8.79 12.41 0.18
C PRO A 100 -7.95 13.03 -0.94
N ALA A 101 -6.78 13.57 -0.63
CA ALA A 101 -5.90 14.20 -1.63
C ALA A 101 -5.39 13.19 -2.66
N TYR A 102 -5.05 11.98 -2.21
CA TYR A 102 -4.60 10.88 -3.09
C TYR A 102 -5.70 10.45 -4.05
N ILE A 103 -6.92 10.21 -3.55
CA ILE A 103 -8.07 9.83 -4.37
C ILE A 103 -8.41 10.94 -5.37
N GLU A 104 -8.46 12.20 -4.94
CA GLU A 104 -8.73 13.34 -5.83
C GLU A 104 -7.69 13.43 -6.95
N ARG A 105 -6.42 13.22 -6.64
CA ARG A 105 -5.36 13.24 -7.65
C ARG A 105 -5.59 12.20 -8.74
N ILE A 106 -5.89 10.96 -8.36
CA ILE A 106 -6.12 9.87 -9.32
C ILE A 106 -7.39 10.12 -10.14
N VAL A 107 -8.49 10.47 -9.48
CA VAL A 107 -9.77 10.76 -10.15
C VAL A 107 -9.65 11.98 -11.08
N GLY A 108 -8.78 12.93 -10.74
CA GLY A 108 -8.47 14.08 -11.61
C GLY A 108 -7.71 13.69 -12.88
N ASP A 109 -6.73 12.83 -12.74
CA ASP A 109 -5.81 12.46 -13.83
C ASP A 109 -6.36 11.34 -14.75
N VAL A 110 -7.08 10.36 -14.17
CA VAL A 110 -7.54 9.16 -14.90
C VAL A 110 -9.02 9.28 -15.21
N LYS A 111 -9.37 9.21 -16.49
CA LYS A 111 -10.76 9.22 -16.95
C LYS A 111 -11.07 7.91 -17.68
N LEU A 112 -12.03 7.17 -17.17
CA LEU A 112 -12.53 5.99 -17.84
C LEU A 112 -13.35 6.39 -19.07
N ALA A 113 -13.23 5.65 -20.17
CA ALA A 113 -14.03 5.88 -21.38
C ALA A 113 -15.53 5.61 -21.15
N ARG A 114 -15.85 4.72 -20.19
CA ARG A 114 -17.22 4.39 -19.79
C ARG A 114 -17.24 3.80 -18.38
N PRO A 115 -18.38 3.77 -17.69
CA PRO A 115 -18.56 2.98 -16.48
C PRO A 115 -18.28 1.49 -16.74
N MET A 116 -17.77 0.81 -15.73
CA MET A 116 -17.49 -0.62 -15.74
C MET A 116 -17.96 -1.25 -14.44
N LYS A 117 -18.40 -2.51 -14.49
CA LYS A 117 -18.59 -3.34 -13.30
C LYS A 117 -17.35 -4.20 -13.07
N ILE A 118 -16.70 -4.03 -11.93
CA ILE A 118 -15.44 -4.70 -11.59
C ILE A 118 -15.54 -5.44 -10.26
N ALA A 119 -14.83 -6.55 -10.14
CA ALA A 119 -14.60 -7.22 -8.86
C ALA A 119 -13.23 -6.78 -8.30
N VAL A 120 -13.18 -6.38 -7.04
CA VAL A 120 -11.96 -5.91 -6.37
C VAL A 120 -11.70 -6.81 -5.17
N ASP A 121 -10.60 -7.54 -5.21
CA ASP A 121 -10.13 -8.43 -4.15
C ASP A 121 -8.92 -7.79 -3.45
N CYS A 122 -9.08 -7.46 -2.17
CA CYS A 122 -8.03 -6.86 -1.38
C CYS A 122 -7.33 -7.86 -0.43
N GLY A 123 -7.76 -9.13 -0.40
CA GLY A 123 -7.17 -10.18 0.46
C GLY A 123 -7.02 -9.76 1.93
N ASN A 124 -7.96 -8.94 2.44
CA ASN A 124 -7.91 -8.29 3.75
C ASN A 124 -6.69 -7.34 3.95
N GLY A 125 -5.99 -6.98 2.86
CA GLY A 125 -4.93 -5.98 2.87
C GLY A 125 -5.46 -4.54 2.98
N VAL A 126 -4.55 -3.60 3.20
CA VAL A 126 -4.90 -2.18 3.44
C VAL A 126 -5.54 -1.50 2.22
N ALA A 127 -5.37 -2.05 1.01
CA ALA A 127 -6.06 -1.56 -0.19
C ALA A 127 -7.59 -1.56 -0.03
N GLY A 128 -8.16 -2.43 0.82
CA GLY A 128 -9.59 -2.48 1.11
C GLY A 128 -10.16 -1.17 1.66
N ALA A 129 -9.37 -0.41 2.39
CA ALA A 129 -9.79 0.89 2.92
C ALA A 129 -9.89 1.99 1.84
N PHE A 130 -9.28 1.81 0.66
CA PHE A 130 -9.15 2.88 -0.34
C PHE A 130 -9.66 2.48 -1.72
N ALA A 131 -9.32 1.29 -2.22
CA ALA A 131 -9.58 0.87 -3.60
C ALA A 131 -11.08 0.87 -3.96
N PRO A 132 -12.01 0.34 -3.14
CA PRO A 132 -13.43 0.38 -3.48
C PRO A 132 -13.94 1.81 -3.66
N THR A 133 -13.58 2.71 -2.75
CA THR A 133 -13.97 4.13 -2.84
C THR A 133 -13.37 4.81 -4.06
N LEU A 134 -12.09 4.57 -4.34
CA LEU A 134 -11.41 5.12 -5.51
C LEU A 134 -12.11 4.72 -6.81
N PHE A 135 -12.35 3.43 -7.03
CA PHE A 135 -12.97 2.95 -8.27
C PHE A 135 -14.42 3.41 -8.43
N ARG A 136 -15.18 3.47 -7.33
CA ARG A 136 -16.54 4.07 -7.38
C ARG A 136 -16.50 5.54 -7.79
N ARG A 137 -15.54 6.30 -7.28
CA ARG A 137 -15.35 7.70 -7.66
C ARG A 137 -14.90 7.88 -9.11
N MET A 138 -14.24 6.86 -9.69
CA MET A 138 -13.92 6.81 -11.12
C MET A 138 -15.12 6.39 -11.98
N GLY A 139 -16.26 6.05 -11.39
CA GLY A 139 -17.50 5.67 -12.09
C GLY A 139 -17.70 4.15 -12.25
N CYS A 140 -16.94 3.32 -11.55
CA CYS A 140 -17.14 1.88 -11.55
C CYS A 140 -18.25 1.43 -10.59
N GLU A 141 -19.01 0.40 -10.97
CA GLU A 141 -19.73 -0.45 -10.03
C GLU A 141 -18.74 -1.47 -9.45
N VAL A 142 -18.57 -1.49 -8.13
CA VAL A 142 -17.55 -2.30 -7.46
C VAL A 142 -18.18 -3.42 -6.66
N VAL A 143 -17.79 -4.65 -6.97
CA VAL A 143 -18.06 -5.84 -6.15
C VAL A 143 -16.83 -6.12 -5.30
N GLU A 144 -17.00 -6.02 -4.00
CA GLU A 144 -15.91 -6.15 -3.04
C GLU A 144 -15.71 -7.62 -2.62
N LEU A 145 -14.43 -8.05 -2.60
CA LEU A 145 -13.99 -9.31 -2.00
C LEU A 145 -12.90 -8.98 -0.97
N PHE A 146 -13.13 -9.42 0.27
CA PHE A 146 -12.15 -9.35 1.35
C PHE A 146 -11.55 -7.95 1.54
N CYS A 147 -12.40 -6.90 1.47
CA CYS A 147 -11.99 -5.51 1.60
C CYS A 147 -11.95 -5.02 3.06
N ASP A 148 -12.46 -5.78 4.03
CA ASP A 148 -12.27 -5.50 5.45
C ASP A 148 -10.81 -5.74 5.82
N VAL A 149 -10.13 -4.71 6.35
CA VAL A 149 -8.69 -4.79 6.66
C VAL A 149 -8.45 -5.65 7.90
N ASP A 150 -7.73 -6.76 7.73
CA ASP A 150 -7.34 -7.67 8.81
C ASP A 150 -5.92 -8.19 8.60
N GLY A 151 -5.00 -7.84 9.50
CA GLY A 151 -3.60 -8.24 9.44
C GLY A 151 -3.33 -9.74 9.59
N ASN A 152 -4.37 -10.55 9.94
CA ASN A 152 -4.30 -12.01 9.97
C ASN A 152 -4.57 -12.66 8.60
N PHE A 153 -5.14 -11.91 7.64
CA PHE A 153 -5.49 -12.40 6.30
C PHE A 153 -6.33 -13.69 6.31
N PRO A 154 -7.54 -13.67 6.92
CA PRO A 154 -8.31 -14.89 7.22
C PRO A 154 -8.84 -15.64 5.99
N ASN A 155 -8.94 -15.01 4.83
CA ASN A 155 -9.52 -15.62 3.64
C ASN A 155 -8.47 -16.27 2.74
N HIS A 156 -7.52 -15.48 2.25
CA HIS A 156 -6.36 -15.97 1.51
C HIS A 156 -5.17 -15.03 1.70
N HIS A 157 -3.99 -15.52 1.37
CA HIS A 157 -2.78 -14.69 1.44
C HIS A 157 -2.82 -13.59 0.37
N PRO A 158 -2.60 -12.29 0.71
CA PRO A 158 -2.69 -11.18 -0.22
C PRO A 158 -1.45 -11.07 -1.11
N ASP A 159 -1.29 -12.03 -1.99
CA ASP A 159 -0.24 -12.08 -3.02
C ASP A 159 -0.87 -12.46 -4.37
N PRO A 160 -1.18 -11.47 -5.22
CA PRO A 160 -1.82 -11.71 -6.51
C PRO A 160 -0.90 -12.37 -7.55
N SER A 161 0.39 -12.51 -7.26
CA SER A 161 1.31 -13.24 -8.13
C SER A 161 1.09 -14.75 -8.10
N GLN A 162 0.40 -15.26 -7.07
CA GLN A 162 0.14 -16.67 -6.87
C GLN A 162 -1.27 -17.04 -7.35
N PRO A 163 -1.43 -17.91 -8.38
CA PRO A 163 -2.74 -18.27 -8.93
C PRO A 163 -3.73 -18.84 -7.89
N LYS A 164 -3.22 -19.50 -6.85
CA LYS A 164 -4.03 -20.03 -5.76
C LYS A 164 -4.79 -18.98 -4.95
N ASN A 165 -4.25 -17.75 -4.90
CA ASN A 165 -4.84 -16.63 -4.19
C ASN A 165 -5.88 -15.87 -5.03
N LEU A 166 -6.05 -16.23 -6.31
CA LEU A 166 -7.01 -15.63 -7.24
C LEU A 166 -8.26 -16.49 -7.45
N VAL A 167 -8.40 -17.58 -6.71
CA VAL A 167 -9.50 -18.56 -6.92
C VAL A 167 -10.87 -17.93 -6.66
N ASP A 168 -11.01 -17.16 -5.57
CA ASP A 168 -12.28 -16.53 -5.23
C ASP A 168 -12.62 -15.40 -6.20
N LEU A 169 -11.63 -14.62 -6.63
CA LEU A 169 -11.82 -13.60 -7.65
C LEU A 169 -12.27 -14.21 -8.99
N LYS A 170 -11.64 -15.32 -9.43
CA LYS A 170 -12.05 -16.05 -10.64
C LYS A 170 -13.47 -16.57 -10.53
N ARG A 171 -13.81 -17.22 -9.42
CA ARG A 171 -15.18 -17.72 -9.14
C ARG A 171 -16.21 -16.58 -9.17
N ARG A 172 -15.84 -15.39 -8.69
CA ARG A 172 -16.71 -14.21 -8.76
C ARG A 172 -16.94 -13.75 -10.21
N LEU A 173 -15.90 -13.79 -11.04
CA LEU A 173 -16.00 -13.42 -12.46
C LEU A 173 -16.80 -14.43 -13.29
N GLU A 174 -16.78 -15.71 -12.92
CA GLU A 174 -17.58 -16.76 -13.57
C GLU A 174 -19.09 -16.53 -13.46
N GLN A 175 -19.56 -15.69 -12.53
CA GLN A 175 -20.96 -15.27 -12.46
C GLN A 175 -21.39 -14.38 -13.63
N GLY A 176 -20.43 -13.85 -14.42
CA GLY A 176 -20.66 -13.26 -15.73
C GLY A 176 -21.15 -11.83 -15.74
N ASP A 177 -21.22 -11.14 -14.60
CA ASP A 177 -21.70 -9.76 -14.48
C ASP A 177 -20.57 -8.72 -14.27
N CYS A 178 -19.33 -9.15 -14.01
CA CYS A 178 -18.16 -8.28 -13.91
C CYS A 178 -17.29 -8.36 -15.16
N GLU A 179 -16.81 -7.22 -15.61
CA GLU A 179 -15.99 -7.07 -16.82
C GLU A 179 -14.49 -7.27 -16.55
N LEU A 180 -14.08 -7.14 -15.29
CA LEU A 180 -12.68 -7.22 -14.86
C LEU A 180 -12.59 -7.58 -13.39
N GLY A 181 -11.55 -8.34 -13.02
CA GLY A 181 -11.16 -8.60 -11.65
C GLY A 181 -9.82 -7.96 -11.34
N LEU A 182 -9.72 -7.28 -10.21
CA LEU A 182 -8.52 -6.63 -9.70
C LEU A 182 -8.17 -7.20 -8.34
N ALA A 183 -6.95 -7.70 -8.16
CA ALA A 183 -6.46 -8.22 -6.89
C ALA A 183 -5.25 -7.41 -6.42
N PHE A 184 -5.27 -6.97 -5.16
CA PHE A 184 -4.20 -6.20 -4.55
C PHE A 184 -3.41 -7.05 -3.56
N ASP A 185 -2.11 -6.74 -3.42
CA ASP A 185 -1.31 -7.31 -2.35
C ASP A 185 -1.52 -6.59 -1.01
N GLY A 186 -0.85 -7.07 0.04
CA GLY A 186 -1.12 -6.66 1.42
C GLY A 186 -0.95 -5.17 1.70
N ASP A 187 -0.04 -4.48 1.00
CA ASP A 187 0.19 -3.04 1.13
C ASP A 187 -0.19 -2.23 -0.13
N GLY A 188 -0.85 -2.89 -1.09
CA GLY A 188 -1.53 -2.25 -2.22
C GLY A 188 -0.59 -1.65 -3.28
N ASP A 189 0.64 -2.14 -3.39
CA ASP A 189 1.59 -1.69 -4.42
C ASP A 189 1.74 -2.69 -5.59
N ARG A 190 1.09 -3.85 -5.50
CA ARG A 190 1.03 -4.86 -6.57
C ARG A 190 -0.41 -5.12 -6.98
N LEU A 191 -0.60 -5.27 -8.28
CA LEU A 191 -1.89 -5.53 -8.91
C LEU A 191 -1.85 -6.81 -9.72
N GLY A 192 -2.83 -7.69 -9.51
CA GLY A 192 -3.18 -8.78 -10.40
C GLY A 192 -4.47 -8.45 -11.14
N VAL A 193 -4.48 -8.64 -12.45
CA VAL A 193 -5.66 -8.41 -13.28
C VAL A 193 -6.18 -9.73 -13.82
N VAL A 194 -7.48 -9.98 -13.68
CA VAL A 194 -8.14 -11.21 -14.14
C VAL A 194 -9.28 -10.86 -15.08
N THR A 195 -9.29 -11.49 -16.26
CA THR A 195 -10.37 -11.32 -17.24
C THR A 195 -11.60 -12.16 -16.86
N PRO A 196 -12.80 -11.91 -17.41
CA PRO A 196 -14.00 -12.72 -17.18
C PRO A 196 -13.81 -14.21 -17.51
N GLY A 197 -12.94 -14.53 -18.47
CA GLY A 197 -12.58 -15.91 -18.81
C GLY A 197 -11.55 -16.56 -17.88
N GLY A 198 -11.22 -15.92 -16.75
CA GLY A 198 -10.29 -16.46 -15.74
C GLY A 198 -8.81 -16.35 -16.10
N ASN A 199 -8.46 -15.67 -17.21
CA ASN A 199 -7.06 -15.46 -17.59
C ASN A 199 -6.43 -14.36 -16.74
N VAL A 200 -5.24 -14.62 -16.22
CA VAL A 200 -4.45 -13.62 -15.47
C VAL A 200 -3.60 -12.82 -16.44
N ILE A 201 -3.72 -11.49 -16.36
CA ILE A 201 -2.83 -10.55 -17.06
C ILE A 201 -1.70 -10.22 -16.08
N PHE A 202 -0.50 -10.71 -16.36
CA PHE A 202 0.66 -10.47 -15.53
C PHE A 202 1.18 -9.03 -15.65
N PRO A 203 1.90 -8.51 -14.64
CA PRO A 203 2.33 -7.09 -14.58
C PRO A 203 3.13 -6.61 -15.79
N ASP A 204 3.88 -7.48 -16.47
CA ASP A 204 4.64 -7.18 -17.69
C ASP A 204 3.76 -6.98 -18.93
N ARG A 205 2.45 -7.20 -18.81
CA ARG A 205 1.45 -7.09 -19.89
C ARG A 205 0.26 -6.18 -19.53
N GLN A 206 0.34 -5.49 -18.41
CA GLN A 206 -0.68 -4.53 -17.93
C GLN A 206 -0.50 -3.15 -18.54
#